data_2476d6c61ba13e5de4c77a971c117290
#
_entry.id   2476d6c61ba13e5de4c77a971c117290
#
_cell.length_a   1.000
_cell.length_b   1.000
_cell.length_c   1.000
_cell.angle_alpha   90.00
_cell.angle_beta   90.00
_cell.angle_gamma   90.00
#
_symmetry.space_group_name_H-M   'P 1'
#
loop_
_entity.id
_entity.type
_entity.pdbx_description
1 polymer ?
#
loop_
_entity_poly.entity_id
_entity_poly.type
_entity_poly.pdbx_seq_one_letter_code
_entity_poly.pdbx_strand_id
1 'polypeptide(L)'
;MSFQETIQRRRLARRSMLGLASGTIAATMFGKWGLTGAANARTAMPYRQQAGYGDLVPDPKGRLALPAGFQYVELSPQGGKLSNGELVPSWHDGMAAFAGPRGTTMLVRNHEITQEPNDDPRIIPVKTNGGYSTDVFGGTTVIVVDGNRREVQSFVGSAGTVSNCAGGATPWGTWLTCEEATSQGLRDEDGITTLKPHGYVFEVDPNDPLNELSRTPIKEMGVFAHEAMGYDPATGYVYLTEDGETEADPMNPRNDTGGSFLYRFIPKNKERRAGALQEGGTLQALKAEEMPEANDADLFNPGQRFIVRWVDVDPEGPTEDAMAKEALKFDRLEGAHFAGGALWFCDTNGGEQRLGQIFRYIPATNTLELFYEGEDSAGVLEPEGDGGRDYARLENPDNITVAPWGDVIVAEDGGGVNRLIGFTPEGIAYVLAQHVIPYPFLEEEELPENFHSEVAGPTFSPDGHTLFFNVQAPGVTFAVWGPFGKLNARRRQQMSVAAPPPGLAPRVSGELREAADRFGMSVLELAALDRLGVPVLR
;
A
#
# COMPACT_ATOMS: atom_id res chain seq x y z
N MET A 1 -12.49 18.72 -21.68
CA MET A 1 -11.87 18.30 -20.42
C MET A 1 -11.86 16.79 -20.46
N SER A 2 -10.70 16.15 -20.32
CA SER A 2 -10.62 14.69 -20.33
C SER A 2 -11.23 14.12 -19.04
N PHE A 3 -11.58 12.88 -19.09
CA PHE A 3 -12.19 12.16 -17.97
C PHE A 3 -11.25 12.09 -16.74
N GLN A 4 -9.95 11.91 -16.92
CA GLN A 4 -8.96 11.96 -15.84
C GLN A 4 -8.69 13.38 -15.32
N GLU A 5 -8.66 14.37 -16.16
CA GLU A 5 -8.70 15.74 -15.65
C GLU A 5 -9.93 15.93 -14.76
N THR A 6 -11.04 15.29 -15.12
CA THR A 6 -12.25 15.33 -14.29
C THR A 6 -12.10 14.49 -13.02
N ILE A 7 -11.55 13.28 -13.08
CA ILE A 7 -11.27 12.45 -11.91
C ILE A 7 -10.19 13.08 -11.03
N GLN A 8 -9.08 13.52 -11.61
CA GLN A 8 -8.01 14.16 -10.86
C GLN A 8 -8.47 15.53 -10.29
N ARG A 9 -9.23 16.32 -11.05
CA ARG A 9 -9.85 17.55 -10.50
C ARG A 9 -10.85 17.24 -9.40
N ARG A 10 -11.58 16.14 -9.51
CA ARG A 10 -12.51 15.68 -8.47
C ARG A 10 -11.74 15.17 -7.25
N ARG A 11 -10.69 14.35 -7.43
CA ARG A 11 -9.76 13.96 -6.37
C ARG A 11 -9.10 15.17 -5.71
N LEU A 12 -8.63 16.15 -6.50
CA LEU A 12 -8.04 17.40 -6.04
C LEU A 12 -9.04 18.33 -5.33
N ALA A 13 -10.22 18.55 -5.92
CA ALA A 13 -11.24 19.44 -5.34
C ALA A 13 -11.74 18.90 -3.99
N ARG A 14 -11.83 17.59 -3.87
CA ARG A 14 -12.19 16.89 -2.64
C ARG A 14 -11.15 17.11 -1.54
N ARG A 15 -9.87 16.89 -1.86
CA ARG A 15 -8.74 17.09 -0.95
C ARG A 15 -8.61 18.56 -0.51
N SER A 16 -8.84 19.52 -1.43
CA SER A 16 -8.82 20.96 -1.11
C SER A 16 -10.02 21.41 -0.28
N MET A 17 -11.20 20.80 -0.42
CA MET A 17 -12.37 21.16 0.41
C MET A 17 -12.25 20.64 1.85
N LEU A 18 -11.68 19.46 2.06
CA LEU A 18 -11.44 18.92 3.41
C LEU A 18 -10.39 19.75 4.16
N GLY A 19 -9.32 20.20 3.49
CA GLY A 19 -8.33 21.09 4.09
C GLY A 19 -8.85 22.50 4.43
N LEU A 20 -9.91 22.97 3.76
CA LEU A 20 -10.52 24.29 4.03
C LEU A 20 -11.66 24.24 5.06
N ALA A 21 -12.29 23.09 5.27
CA ALA A 21 -13.37 22.93 6.25
C ALA A 21 -12.87 22.84 7.69
N SER A 22 -11.65 22.34 7.91
CA SER A 22 -11.06 22.21 9.24
C SER A 22 -10.52 23.52 9.83
N GLY A 23 -10.35 24.57 9.03
CA GLY A 23 -9.75 25.85 9.46
C GLY A 23 -10.67 26.88 10.10
N THR A 24 -12.00 26.72 10.12
CA THR A 24 -12.88 27.86 10.43
C THR A 24 -14.00 27.60 11.47
N ILE A 25 -14.13 26.46 12.10
CA ILE A 25 -15.21 26.18 13.06
C ILE A 25 -14.75 25.87 14.52
N ALA A 26 -13.48 25.94 14.84
CA ALA A 26 -12.97 25.60 16.17
C ALA A 26 -12.91 26.76 17.18
N ALA A 27 -13.61 27.86 16.98
CA ALA A 27 -13.47 29.06 17.84
C ALA A 27 -14.66 29.38 18.78
N THR A 28 -15.67 28.55 18.93
CA THR A 28 -16.73 28.81 19.92
C THR A 28 -17.41 27.51 20.37
N MET A 29 -16.89 26.86 21.38
CA MET A 29 -17.60 26.11 22.44
C MET A 29 -16.67 25.22 23.25
N PHE A 30 -15.95 25.77 24.22
CA PHE A 30 -15.49 24.99 25.35
C PHE A 30 -15.79 25.71 26.68
N GLY A 31 -16.91 25.36 27.25
CA GLY A 31 -17.28 25.62 28.64
C GLY A 31 -17.41 24.31 29.38
N LYS A 32 -16.48 24.12 30.31
CA LYS A 32 -16.60 23.32 31.54
C LYS A 32 -17.24 21.92 31.47
N TRP A 33 -16.39 20.89 31.55
CA TRP A 33 -16.60 19.73 32.45
C TRP A 33 -15.23 19.10 32.71
N GLY A 34 -14.82 19.11 34.00
CA GLY A 34 -13.62 18.42 34.42
C GLY A 34 -13.90 16.93 34.61
N LEU A 35 -13.02 16.11 34.08
CA LEU A 35 -12.86 14.71 34.48
C LEU A 35 -11.36 14.43 34.64
N THR A 36 -10.97 14.18 35.90
CA THR A 36 -9.67 13.68 36.26
C THR A 36 -9.57 12.20 35.91
N GLY A 37 -8.97 11.90 34.76
CA GLY A 37 -8.46 10.59 34.43
C GLY A 37 -6.94 10.70 34.22
N ALA A 38 -6.15 9.93 34.97
CA ALA A 38 -4.71 9.92 34.83
C ALA A 38 -4.32 9.38 33.44
N ALA A 39 -4.22 10.28 32.46
CA ALA A 39 -3.55 10.01 31.23
C ALA A 39 -2.06 9.82 31.53
N ASN A 40 -1.49 8.70 31.15
CA ASN A 40 -0.06 8.53 31.03
C ASN A 40 0.45 9.54 30.00
N ALA A 41 0.86 10.72 30.49
CA ALA A 41 1.51 11.71 29.66
C ALA A 41 2.79 11.10 29.08
N ARG A 42 2.74 10.63 27.85
CA ARG A 42 3.93 10.53 27.02
C ARG A 42 4.44 11.96 26.92
N THR A 43 5.52 12.26 27.63
CA THR A 43 6.22 13.54 27.55
C THR A 43 6.57 13.77 26.09
N ALA A 44 6.03 14.85 25.51
CA ALA A 44 6.41 15.31 24.18
C ALA A 44 7.93 15.43 24.12
N MET A 45 8.56 14.56 23.34
CA MET A 45 9.99 14.60 23.13
C MET A 45 10.32 15.74 22.17
N PRO A 46 11.39 16.52 22.40
CA PRO A 46 11.78 17.57 21.46
C PRO A 46 12.09 16.96 20.09
N TYR A 47 11.48 17.50 19.06
CA TYR A 47 11.57 17.06 17.68
C TYR A 47 13.03 17.08 17.17
N ARG A 48 13.62 15.93 17.09
CA ARG A 48 14.70 15.56 16.15
C ARG A 48 14.30 14.21 15.61
N GLN A 49 14.51 13.95 14.33
CA GLN A 49 14.30 12.61 13.80
C GLN A 49 15.12 11.60 14.62
N GLN A 50 14.55 11.06 15.67
CA GLN A 50 15.20 10.05 16.52
C GLN A 50 15.17 8.68 15.86
N ALA A 51 14.27 8.49 14.88
CA ALA A 51 14.18 7.33 14.03
C ALA A 51 14.63 7.68 12.60
N GLY A 52 14.90 6.64 11.78
CA GLY A 52 15.26 6.82 10.39
C GLY A 52 16.73 7.19 10.13
N TYR A 53 16.97 7.82 9.00
CA TYR A 53 18.31 8.03 8.44
C TYR A 53 18.80 9.48 8.56
N GLY A 54 18.04 10.35 9.17
CA GLY A 54 18.29 11.78 9.32
C GLY A 54 17.51 12.62 8.30
N ASP A 55 17.74 13.94 8.34
CA ASP A 55 17.00 14.90 7.51
C ASP A 55 17.22 14.66 6.01
N LEU A 56 16.21 14.98 5.20
CA LEU A 56 16.32 14.95 3.76
C LEU A 56 17.27 16.04 3.26
N VAL A 57 18.11 15.68 2.32
CA VAL A 57 19.00 16.61 1.60
C VAL A 57 18.32 16.98 0.29
N PRO A 58 18.11 18.28 0.00
CA PRO A 58 17.56 18.72 -1.27
C PRO A 58 18.34 18.17 -2.45
N ASP A 59 17.64 17.66 -3.45
CA ASP A 59 18.25 17.16 -4.67
C ASP A 59 18.60 18.30 -5.64
N PRO A 60 19.86 18.48 -6.04
CA PRO A 60 20.22 19.52 -7.02
C PRO A 60 19.55 19.34 -8.40
N LYS A 61 19.08 18.15 -8.72
CA LYS A 61 18.35 17.86 -9.96
C LYS A 61 16.87 18.16 -9.88
N GLY A 62 16.35 18.46 -8.67
CA GLY A 62 14.92 18.69 -8.45
C GLY A 62 14.05 17.47 -8.74
N ARG A 63 14.49 16.28 -8.32
CA ARG A 63 13.75 15.04 -8.56
C ARG A 63 13.35 14.33 -7.28
N LEU A 64 14.34 14.02 -6.41
CA LEU A 64 14.12 13.19 -5.23
C LEU A 64 15.03 13.60 -4.07
N ALA A 65 14.46 14.16 -3.00
CA ALA A 65 15.17 14.43 -1.77
C ALA A 65 15.29 13.14 -0.93
N LEU A 66 16.50 12.84 -0.45
CA LEU A 66 16.85 11.64 0.31
C LEU A 66 17.74 12.00 1.50
N PRO A 67 17.79 11.18 2.55
CA PRO A 67 18.76 11.38 3.63
C PRO A 67 20.21 11.27 3.16
N ALA A 68 21.14 11.89 3.88
CA ALA A 68 22.56 11.88 3.52
C ALA A 68 23.13 10.47 3.39
N GLY A 69 23.82 10.21 2.27
CA GLY A 69 24.45 8.94 1.95
C GLY A 69 23.58 8.00 1.11
N PHE A 70 22.34 8.36 0.85
CA PHE A 70 21.51 7.68 -0.15
C PHE A 70 21.77 8.25 -1.55
N GLN A 71 21.50 7.42 -2.54
CA GLN A 71 21.65 7.74 -3.98
C GLN A 71 20.49 7.12 -4.72
N TYR A 72 20.20 7.63 -5.92
CA TYR A 72 19.16 7.08 -6.78
C TYR A 72 19.53 7.13 -8.26
N VAL A 73 18.79 6.37 -9.05
CA VAL A 73 18.71 6.44 -10.50
C VAL A 73 17.25 6.31 -10.92
N GLU A 74 16.89 7.02 -11.99
CA GLU A 74 15.57 6.90 -12.64
C GLU A 74 15.63 5.77 -13.68
N LEU A 75 14.56 4.98 -13.71
CA LEU A 75 14.38 3.85 -14.63
C LEU A 75 13.07 4.02 -15.39
N SER A 76 13.05 3.56 -16.63
CA SER A 76 11.84 3.35 -17.42
C SER A 76 10.82 4.51 -17.32
N PRO A 77 11.22 5.77 -17.64
CA PRO A 77 10.29 6.90 -17.57
C PRO A 77 9.21 6.78 -18.64
N GLN A 78 8.00 7.27 -18.34
CA GLN A 78 6.90 7.37 -19.30
C GLN A 78 7.37 8.00 -20.62
N GLY A 79 6.95 7.42 -21.75
CA GLY A 79 7.36 7.87 -23.09
C GLY A 79 8.78 7.48 -23.49
N GLY A 80 9.57 6.89 -22.58
CA GLY A 80 10.79 6.17 -22.91
C GLY A 80 10.50 4.97 -23.83
N LYS A 81 11.49 4.15 -24.13
CA LYS A 81 11.31 3.00 -25.02
C LYS A 81 11.50 1.69 -24.29
N LEU A 82 10.55 0.80 -24.43
CA LEU A 82 10.69 -0.62 -24.12
C LEU A 82 11.70 -1.26 -25.09
N SER A 83 12.19 -2.45 -24.76
CA SER A 83 13.18 -3.16 -25.58
C SER A 83 12.70 -3.50 -27.00
N ASN A 84 11.41 -3.57 -27.24
CA ASN A 84 10.82 -3.76 -28.57
C ASN A 84 10.61 -2.45 -29.35
N GLY A 85 10.91 -1.29 -28.75
CA GLY A 85 10.79 0.04 -29.35
C GLY A 85 9.43 0.72 -29.12
N GLU A 86 8.46 0.06 -28.50
CA GLU A 86 7.22 0.68 -28.03
C GLU A 86 7.51 1.68 -26.91
N LEU A 87 6.57 2.60 -26.68
CA LEU A 87 6.71 3.59 -25.60
C LEU A 87 6.39 2.95 -24.25
N VAL A 88 7.10 3.39 -23.22
CA VAL A 88 6.76 3.08 -21.83
C VAL A 88 5.41 3.71 -21.49
N PRO A 89 4.43 2.94 -21.02
CA PRO A 89 3.09 3.43 -20.72
C PRO A 89 3.05 4.44 -19.57
N SER A 90 1.95 5.15 -19.45
CA SER A 90 1.69 6.14 -18.39
C SER A 90 1.26 5.50 -17.07
N TRP A 91 1.08 6.31 -16.05
CA TRP A 91 0.46 5.96 -14.77
C TRP A 91 1.12 4.74 -14.12
N HIS A 92 2.37 4.96 -13.67
CA HIS A 92 3.15 3.94 -12.98
C HIS A 92 2.62 3.76 -11.56
N ASP A 93 2.20 2.54 -11.23
CA ASP A 93 1.58 2.24 -9.97
C ASP A 93 2.23 1.05 -9.26
N GLY A 94 1.46 0.22 -8.55
CA GLY A 94 1.92 -0.91 -7.77
C GLY A 94 2.98 -1.78 -8.45
N MET A 95 3.93 -2.25 -7.67
CA MET A 95 5.09 -2.94 -8.23
C MET A 95 5.64 -3.98 -7.26
N ALA A 96 6.19 -5.07 -7.80
CA ALA A 96 6.99 -6.01 -7.03
C ALA A 96 8.32 -6.34 -7.73
N ALA A 97 9.30 -6.73 -6.90
CA ALA A 97 10.64 -7.10 -7.33
C ALA A 97 10.88 -8.60 -7.16
N PHE A 98 11.27 -9.27 -8.23
CA PHE A 98 11.55 -10.70 -8.27
C PHE A 98 13.03 -10.97 -8.64
N ALA A 99 13.55 -12.10 -8.18
CA ALA A 99 14.87 -12.54 -8.60
C ALA A 99 14.84 -12.95 -10.08
N GLY A 100 15.61 -12.24 -10.89
CA GLY A 100 15.75 -12.50 -12.30
C GLY A 100 16.96 -13.38 -12.64
N PRO A 101 17.11 -13.76 -13.93
CA PRO A 101 18.24 -14.57 -14.39
C PRO A 101 19.57 -13.82 -14.21
N ARG A 102 20.64 -14.58 -13.94
CA ARG A 102 22.02 -14.06 -13.82
C ARG A 102 22.18 -12.95 -12.78
N GLY A 103 21.40 -12.97 -11.69
CA GLY A 103 21.49 -11.99 -10.60
C GLY A 103 20.88 -10.62 -10.93
N THR A 104 19.99 -10.55 -11.92
CA THR A 104 19.16 -9.38 -12.17
C THR A 104 17.96 -9.34 -11.23
N THR A 105 17.32 -8.18 -11.12
CA THR A 105 16.00 -8.00 -10.51
C THR A 105 14.99 -7.77 -11.63
N MET A 106 13.86 -8.46 -11.58
CA MET A 106 12.72 -8.23 -12.46
C MET A 106 11.67 -7.46 -11.67
N LEU A 107 11.34 -6.25 -12.12
CA LEU A 107 10.25 -5.45 -11.57
C LEU A 107 9.01 -5.68 -12.43
N VAL A 108 7.90 -6.12 -11.83
CA VAL A 108 6.60 -6.10 -12.48
C VAL A 108 5.86 -4.89 -11.96
N ARG A 109 5.53 -3.97 -12.86
CA ARG A 109 4.94 -2.67 -12.56
C ARG A 109 3.60 -2.51 -13.24
N ASN A 110 2.60 -2.11 -12.49
CA ASN A 110 1.26 -1.79 -12.97
C ASN A 110 1.21 -0.45 -13.69
N HIS A 111 0.19 -0.30 -14.51
CA HIS A 111 -0.18 0.93 -15.19
C HIS A 111 -1.67 1.17 -14.97
N GLU A 112 -2.00 2.10 -14.08
CA GLU A 112 -3.37 2.44 -13.69
C GLU A 112 -4.04 3.31 -14.77
N ILE A 113 -4.34 2.71 -15.90
CA ILE A 113 -4.95 3.40 -17.04
C ILE A 113 -6.44 3.07 -17.11
N THR A 114 -7.27 4.09 -16.86
CA THR A 114 -8.73 4.00 -16.91
C THR A 114 -9.32 4.51 -18.22
N GLN A 115 -8.51 5.10 -19.12
CA GLN A 115 -9.01 5.93 -20.24
C GLN A 115 -8.65 5.41 -21.61
N GLU A 116 -9.47 5.84 -22.58
CA GLU A 116 -9.06 5.79 -23.98
C GLU A 116 -7.96 6.83 -24.27
N PRO A 117 -6.87 6.46 -24.98
CA PRO A 117 -5.80 7.40 -25.32
C PRO A 117 -6.27 8.61 -26.16
N ASN A 118 -7.47 8.49 -26.75
CA ASN A 118 -8.05 9.56 -27.56
C ASN A 118 -8.56 10.75 -26.71
N ASP A 119 -8.80 10.54 -25.43
CA ASP A 119 -9.31 11.57 -24.53
C ASP A 119 -8.19 12.49 -24.05
N ASP A 120 -6.99 11.96 -23.85
CA ASP A 120 -5.78 12.74 -23.57
C ASP A 120 -4.56 12.15 -24.28
N PRO A 121 -4.01 12.82 -25.30
CA PRO A 121 -2.87 12.32 -26.08
C PRO A 121 -1.56 12.21 -25.28
N ARG A 122 -1.52 12.72 -24.05
CA ARG A 122 -0.37 12.55 -23.14
C ARG A 122 -0.36 11.18 -22.48
N ILE A 123 -1.51 10.48 -22.48
CA ILE A 123 -1.62 9.13 -21.91
C ILE A 123 -1.14 8.11 -22.94
N ILE A 124 -0.18 7.32 -22.51
CA ILE A 124 0.40 6.24 -23.32
C ILE A 124 -0.15 4.91 -22.81
N PRO A 125 -0.96 4.20 -23.58
CA PRO A 125 -1.57 2.93 -23.18
C PRO A 125 -0.55 1.79 -23.14
N VAL A 126 -0.89 0.72 -22.40
CA VAL A 126 -0.24 -0.58 -22.55
C VAL A 126 -0.69 -1.19 -23.87
N LYS A 127 0.23 -1.31 -24.82
CA LYS A 127 -0.05 -1.85 -26.17
C LYS A 127 0.34 -3.30 -26.28
N THR A 128 -0.57 -4.13 -26.77
CA THR A 128 -0.31 -5.50 -27.17
C THR A 128 -1.45 -6.06 -28.02
N ASN A 129 -1.13 -7.11 -28.80
CA ASN A 129 -2.12 -7.85 -29.59
C ASN A 129 -2.70 -9.07 -28.86
N GLY A 130 -2.53 -9.17 -27.52
CA GLY A 130 -2.86 -10.38 -26.77
C GLY A 130 -3.26 -10.20 -25.31
N GLY A 131 -4.04 -9.15 -24.99
CA GLY A 131 -4.56 -8.90 -23.64
C GLY A 131 -5.85 -9.65 -23.30
N TYR A 132 -6.36 -9.42 -22.08
CA TYR A 132 -7.66 -9.92 -21.63
C TYR A 132 -8.80 -9.30 -22.44
N SER A 133 -8.85 -7.99 -22.54
CA SER A 133 -9.79 -7.26 -23.39
C SER A 133 -9.04 -6.44 -24.46
N THR A 134 -9.75 -5.96 -25.48
CA THR A 134 -9.16 -5.17 -26.57
C THR A 134 -9.58 -3.71 -26.54
N ASP A 135 -10.45 -3.36 -25.65
CA ASP A 135 -11.10 -2.05 -25.52
C ASP A 135 -10.68 -1.26 -24.28
N VAL A 136 -9.79 -1.83 -23.47
CA VAL A 136 -9.17 -1.17 -22.31
C VAL A 136 -7.65 -1.19 -22.42
N PHE A 137 -6.96 -0.32 -21.68
CA PHE A 137 -5.61 0.09 -22.00
C PHE A 137 -4.60 -0.06 -20.85
N GLY A 138 -5.04 -0.59 -19.71
CA GLY A 138 -4.21 -0.93 -18.59
C GLY A 138 -3.45 -2.25 -18.77
N GLY A 139 -2.64 -2.57 -17.79
CA GLY A 139 -1.80 -3.77 -17.75
C GLY A 139 -0.53 -3.58 -16.97
N THR A 140 0.49 -4.40 -17.27
CA THR A 140 1.77 -4.37 -16.58
C THR A 140 2.94 -4.30 -17.53
N THR A 141 4.06 -3.71 -17.06
CA THR A 141 5.38 -3.85 -17.71
C THR A 141 6.35 -4.58 -16.80
N VAL A 142 7.27 -5.31 -17.41
CA VAL A 142 8.40 -5.95 -16.72
C VAL A 142 9.67 -5.18 -17.06
N ILE A 143 10.43 -4.79 -16.03
CA ILE A 143 11.70 -4.09 -16.16
C ILE A 143 12.79 -4.97 -15.56
N VAL A 144 13.77 -5.38 -16.36
CA VAL A 144 14.91 -6.19 -15.90
C VAL A 144 16.06 -5.25 -15.57
N VAL A 145 16.51 -5.26 -14.32
CA VAL A 145 17.54 -4.36 -13.78
C VAL A 145 18.76 -5.16 -13.37
N ASP A 146 19.96 -4.73 -13.80
CA ASP A 146 21.22 -5.35 -13.40
C ASP A 146 21.66 -4.96 -11.98
N GLY A 147 22.70 -5.61 -11.47
CA GLY A 147 23.27 -5.31 -10.15
C GLY A 147 23.85 -3.88 -10.00
N ASN A 148 24.00 -3.14 -11.09
CA ASN A 148 24.38 -1.73 -11.10
C ASN A 148 23.17 -0.78 -11.22
N ARG A 149 21.96 -1.30 -11.10
CA ARG A 149 20.70 -0.57 -11.20
C ARG A 149 20.45 0.04 -12.58
N ARG A 150 20.89 -0.65 -13.65
CA ARG A 150 20.62 -0.25 -15.02
C ARG A 150 19.57 -1.16 -15.61
N GLU A 151 18.59 -0.56 -16.28
CA GLU A 151 17.66 -1.31 -17.11
C GLU A 151 18.44 -2.01 -18.24
N VAL A 152 18.27 -3.32 -18.36
CA VAL A 152 18.90 -4.14 -19.40
C VAL A 152 17.88 -4.74 -20.35
N GLN A 153 16.62 -4.80 -19.95
CA GLN A 153 15.51 -5.25 -20.77
C GLN A 153 14.19 -4.72 -20.18
N SER A 154 13.21 -4.45 -21.05
CA SER A 154 11.83 -4.15 -20.63
C SER A 154 10.82 -4.60 -21.69
N PHE A 155 9.64 -5.02 -21.22
CA PHE A 155 8.58 -5.55 -22.09
C PHE A 155 7.23 -5.51 -21.36
N VAL A 156 6.13 -5.69 -22.12
CA VAL A 156 4.78 -5.80 -21.58
C VAL A 156 4.59 -7.15 -20.89
N GLY A 157 4.13 -7.16 -19.64
CA GLY A 157 3.85 -8.38 -18.86
C GLY A 157 2.42 -8.89 -19.02
N SER A 158 1.44 -7.97 -18.95
CA SER A 158 0.02 -8.21 -19.19
C SER A 158 -0.62 -6.99 -19.84
N ALA A 159 -1.80 -7.14 -20.41
CA ALA A 159 -2.53 -6.04 -21.02
C ALA A 159 -4.02 -6.35 -21.18
N GLY A 160 -4.80 -5.30 -21.52
CA GLY A 160 -6.25 -5.42 -21.69
C GLY A 160 -6.98 -5.59 -20.38
N THR A 161 -6.43 -5.03 -19.32
CA THR A 161 -7.01 -4.83 -18.01
C THR A 161 -7.24 -3.33 -17.78
N VAL A 162 -7.96 -2.96 -16.75
CA VAL A 162 -8.34 -1.56 -16.49
C VAL A 162 -7.91 -1.15 -15.08
N SER A 163 -7.45 0.10 -14.93
CA SER A 163 -7.12 0.66 -13.60
C SER A 163 -6.26 -0.29 -12.74
N ASN A 164 -5.16 -0.78 -13.31
CA ASN A 164 -4.26 -1.63 -12.52
C ASN A 164 -3.49 -0.76 -11.52
N CYS A 165 -3.97 -0.71 -10.28
CA CYS A 165 -3.39 0.07 -9.20
C CYS A 165 -2.28 -0.70 -8.48
N ALA A 166 -2.59 -1.53 -7.50
CA ALA A 166 -1.60 -2.33 -6.82
C ALA A 166 -1.78 -3.85 -7.04
N GLY A 167 -1.44 -4.65 -6.06
CA GLY A 167 -1.47 -6.11 -6.15
C GLY A 167 -0.59 -6.79 -5.11
N GLY A 168 -0.09 -8.00 -5.40
CA GLY A 168 0.76 -8.74 -4.49
C GLY A 168 1.67 -9.77 -5.14
N ALA A 169 2.88 -9.91 -4.57
CA ALA A 169 3.84 -10.91 -4.99
C ALA A 169 3.49 -12.29 -4.44
N THR A 170 3.60 -13.32 -5.28
CA THR A 170 3.48 -14.70 -4.84
C THR A 170 4.86 -15.29 -4.51
N PRO A 171 4.93 -16.28 -3.60
CA PRO A 171 6.21 -16.92 -3.27
C PRO A 171 6.78 -17.79 -4.41
N TRP A 172 6.02 -18.05 -5.48
CA TRP A 172 6.51 -18.77 -6.66
C TRP A 172 6.95 -17.85 -7.80
N GLY A 173 6.99 -16.52 -7.54
CA GLY A 173 7.61 -15.55 -8.44
C GLY A 173 6.69 -14.94 -9.49
N THR A 174 5.37 -14.99 -9.29
CA THR A 174 4.38 -14.27 -10.10
C THR A 174 3.83 -13.05 -9.36
N TRP A 175 3.30 -12.11 -10.11
CA TRP A 175 2.60 -10.93 -9.63
C TRP A 175 1.10 -11.12 -9.81
N LEU A 176 0.33 -10.83 -8.77
CA LEU A 176 -1.12 -10.74 -8.85
C LEU A 176 -1.48 -9.27 -9.01
N THR A 177 -1.89 -8.87 -10.21
CA THR A 177 -2.31 -7.50 -10.52
C THR A 177 -3.79 -7.32 -10.28
N CYS A 178 -4.18 -6.21 -9.70
CA CYS A 178 -5.53 -5.85 -9.30
C CYS A 178 -6.15 -4.83 -10.25
N GLU A 179 -7.43 -5.02 -10.60
CA GLU A 179 -8.24 -4.00 -11.27
C GLU A 179 -9.05 -3.23 -10.23
N GLU A 180 -8.77 -1.96 -10.06
CA GLU A 180 -9.47 -1.02 -9.15
C GLU A 180 -10.72 -0.40 -9.81
N ALA A 181 -11.32 -1.07 -10.73
CA ALA A 181 -12.53 -0.61 -11.38
C ALA A 181 -13.43 -1.79 -11.71
N THR A 182 -14.72 -1.64 -11.49
CA THR A 182 -15.71 -2.63 -11.86
C THR A 182 -16.45 -2.22 -13.13
N SER A 183 -16.56 -3.12 -14.10
CA SER A 183 -17.43 -2.97 -15.26
C SER A 183 -17.98 -4.33 -15.65
N GLN A 184 -19.28 -4.43 -15.70
CA GLN A 184 -19.99 -5.68 -16.05
C GLN A 184 -20.23 -5.83 -17.55
N GLY A 185 -19.42 -5.19 -18.41
CA GLY A 185 -19.59 -5.19 -19.87
C GLY A 185 -20.75 -4.28 -20.32
N LEU A 186 -21.26 -3.46 -19.44
CA LEU A 186 -22.26 -2.44 -19.71
C LEU A 186 -21.60 -1.06 -19.58
N ARG A 187 -22.21 -0.09 -20.25
CA ARG A 187 -21.81 1.30 -20.06
C ARG A 187 -22.18 1.68 -18.62
N ASP A 188 -21.18 1.90 -17.77
CA ASP A 188 -21.38 2.47 -16.46
C ASP A 188 -21.84 3.94 -16.56
N GLU A 189 -22.15 4.56 -15.42
CA GLU A 189 -22.61 5.96 -15.36
C GLU A 189 -21.58 6.95 -15.90
N ASP A 190 -20.31 6.56 -15.94
CA ASP A 190 -19.19 7.36 -16.46
C ASP A 190 -18.96 7.14 -17.96
N GLY A 191 -19.69 6.24 -18.57
CA GLY A 191 -19.64 6.01 -20.00
C GLY A 191 -18.55 5.05 -20.47
N ILE A 192 -17.86 4.34 -19.60
CA ILE A 192 -16.94 3.27 -19.95
C ILE A 192 -17.78 2.04 -20.35
N THR A 193 -17.70 1.68 -21.61
CA THR A 193 -18.31 0.43 -22.11
C THR A 193 -17.20 -0.55 -22.40
N THR A 194 -17.15 -1.66 -21.68
CA THR A 194 -16.19 -2.72 -21.90
C THR A 194 -16.81 -3.92 -22.59
N LEU A 195 -16.05 -4.60 -23.46
CA LEU A 195 -16.49 -5.82 -24.15
C LEU A 195 -16.52 -7.03 -23.21
N LYS A 196 -15.78 -6.97 -22.10
CA LYS A 196 -15.72 -8.01 -21.08
C LYS A 196 -15.93 -7.41 -19.70
N PRO A 197 -16.41 -8.20 -18.71
CA PRO A 197 -16.45 -7.79 -17.32
C PRO A 197 -15.04 -7.53 -16.77
N HIS A 198 -14.90 -6.55 -15.87
CA HIS A 198 -13.70 -6.16 -15.18
C HIS A 198 -13.95 -6.06 -13.67
N GLY A 199 -12.90 -5.79 -12.88
CA GLY A 199 -12.92 -5.81 -11.42
C GLY A 199 -12.40 -7.13 -10.89
N TYR A 200 -11.32 -7.63 -11.49
CA TYR A 200 -10.72 -8.92 -11.16
C TYR A 200 -9.23 -8.81 -10.85
N VAL A 201 -8.72 -9.91 -10.37
CA VAL A 201 -7.29 -10.17 -10.19
C VAL A 201 -6.79 -11.07 -11.31
N PHE A 202 -5.57 -10.77 -11.82
CA PHE A 202 -4.89 -11.57 -12.83
C PHE A 202 -3.49 -11.95 -12.36
N GLU A 203 -3.03 -13.15 -12.74
CA GLU A 203 -1.69 -13.63 -12.39
C GLU A 203 -0.72 -13.39 -13.57
N VAL A 204 0.38 -12.68 -13.30
CA VAL A 204 1.40 -12.32 -14.29
C VAL A 204 2.71 -13.03 -13.96
N ASP A 205 3.19 -13.90 -14.86
CA ASP A 205 4.51 -14.50 -14.77
C ASP A 205 5.53 -13.64 -15.54
N PRO A 206 6.48 -12.99 -14.84
CA PRO A 206 7.49 -12.17 -15.52
C PRO A 206 8.44 -12.96 -16.43
N ASN A 207 8.51 -14.28 -16.28
CA ASN A 207 9.34 -15.14 -17.13
C ASN A 207 8.59 -15.68 -18.36
N ASP A 208 7.25 -15.61 -18.36
CA ASP A 208 6.38 -16.02 -19.47
C ASP A 208 5.27 -14.95 -19.68
N PRO A 209 5.65 -13.74 -20.14
CA PRO A 209 4.74 -12.60 -20.26
C PRO A 209 3.65 -12.88 -21.30
N LEU A 210 2.48 -12.26 -21.11
CA LEU A 210 1.32 -12.37 -21.99
C LEU A 210 0.83 -13.81 -22.19
N ASN A 211 1.10 -14.69 -21.23
CA ASN A 211 0.60 -16.06 -21.24
C ASN A 211 -0.90 -16.12 -20.90
N GLU A 212 -1.48 -17.32 -20.84
CA GLU A 212 -2.91 -17.52 -20.55
C GLU A 212 -3.29 -17.05 -19.14
N LEU A 213 -2.39 -17.12 -18.15
CA LEU A 213 -2.67 -16.70 -16.77
C LEU A 213 -2.99 -15.20 -16.70
N SER A 214 -2.22 -14.39 -17.45
CA SER A 214 -2.41 -12.93 -17.51
C SER A 214 -3.66 -12.49 -18.30
N ARG A 215 -4.40 -13.43 -18.86
CA ARG A 215 -5.65 -13.22 -19.63
C ARG A 215 -6.86 -13.91 -19.02
N THR A 216 -6.65 -14.64 -17.93
CA THR A 216 -7.70 -15.40 -17.25
C THR A 216 -7.92 -14.84 -15.86
N PRO A 217 -9.04 -14.16 -15.60
CA PRO A 217 -9.33 -13.60 -14.29
C PRO A 217 -9.54 -14.68 -13.23
N ILE A 218 -9.13 -14.42 -12.01
CA ILE A 218 -9.37 -15.28 -10.84
C ILE A 218 -10.71 -14.87 -10.23
N LYS A 219 -11.81 -15.31 -10.84
CA LYS A 219 -13.17 -14.81 -10.54
C LYS A 219 -13.63 -15.05 -9.11
N GLU A 220 -13.20 -16.14 -8.51
CA GLU A 220 -13.58 -16.48 -7.14
C GLU A 220 -12.87 -15.63 -6.08
N MET A 221 -11.95 -14.74 -6.48
CA MET A 221 -11.43 -13.67 -5.62
C MET A 221 -12.40 -12.49 -5.49
N GLY A 222 -13.50 -12.50 -6.23
CA GLY A 222 -14.58 -11.50 -6.19
C GLY A 222 -14.53 -10.49 -7.32
N VAL A 223 -15.63 -9.72 -7.43
CA VAL A 223 -15.79 -8.60 -8.36
C VAL A 223 -15.99 -7.34 -7.52
N PHE A 224 -14.94 -6.55 -7.37
CA PHE A 224 -14.94 -5.26 -6.66
C PHE A 224 -13.75 -4.41 -7.13
N ALA A 225 -13.63 -3.20 -6.65
CA ALA A 225 -12.45 -2.37 -6.87
C ALA A 225 -11.27 -2.94 -6.08
N HIS A 226 -10.56 -3.89 -6.71
CA HIS A 226 -9.41 -4.54 -6.10
C HIS A 226 -8.23 -3.58 -6.03
N GLU A 227 -7.68 -3.40 -4.83
CA GLU A 227 -6.51 -2.56 -4.63
C GLU A 227 -5.24 -3.39 -4.51
N ALA A 228 -5.05 -4.06 -3.41
CA ALA A 228 -3.82 -4.80 -3.15
C ALA A 228 -4.09 -6.18 -2.52
N MET A 229 -2.99 -6.94 -2.35
CA MET A 229 -3.11 -8.22 -1.69
C MET A 229 -1.85 -8.67 -0.97
N GLY A 230 -2.03 -9.55 0.03
CA GLY A 230 -0.97 -10.23 0.73
C GLY A 230 -1.14 -11.73 0.72
N TYR A 231 -0.12 -12.48 0.31
CA TYR A 231 -0.11 -13.95 0.39
C TYR A 231 0.50 -14.42 1.71
N ASP A 232 -0.25 -15.21 2.48
CA ASP A 232 0.24 -15.86 3.69
C ASP A 232 0.92 -17.20 3.35
N PRO A 233 2.23 -17.31 3.49
CA PRO A 233 2.94 -18.56 3.17
C PRO A 233 2.65 -19.70 4.16
N ALA A 234 2.11 -19.42 5.35
CA ALA A 234 1.81 -20.46 6.33
C ALA A 234 0.49 -21.19 6.04
N THR A 235 -0.52 -20.45 5.56
CA THR A 235 -1.86 -21.00 5.30
C THR A 235 -2.14 -21.23 3.81
N GLY A 236 -1.43 -20.51 2.93
CA GLY A 236 -1.70 -20.42 1.51
C GLY A 236 -2.90 -19.53 1.19
N TYR A 237 -3.34 -18.68 2.13
CA TYR A 237 -4.45 -17.75 1.92
C TYR A 237 -3.96 -16.47 1.26
N VAL A 238 -4.87 -15.83 0.52
CA VAL A 238 -4.65 -14.52 -0.07
C VAL A 238 -5.60 -13.54 0.60
N TYR A 239 -5.08 -12.44 1.10
CA TYR A 239 -5.87 -11.34 1.65
C TYR A 239 -5.95 -10.25 0.59
N LEU A 240 -7.12 -9.60 0.48
CA LEU A 240 -7.43 -8.62 -0.57
C LEU A 240 -8.05 -7.39 0.06
N THR A 241 -7.65 -6.23 -0.40
CA THR A 241 -8.24 -4.94 -0.02
C THR A 241 -9.17 -4.43 -1.12
N GLU A 242 -10.26 -3.78 -0.72
CA GLU A 242 -11.25 -3.14 -1.59
C GLU A 242 -11.16 -1.63 -1.42
N ASP A 243 -10.96 -0.86 -2.49
CA ASP A 243 -11.11 0.60 -2.45
C ASP A 243 -12.59 0.97 -2.60
N GLY A 244 -13.23 1.26 -1.47
CA GLY A 244 -14.62 1.70 -1.39
C GLY A 244 -14.80 2.74 -0.29
N GLU A 245 -15.75 3.64 -0.45
CA GLU A 245 -16.00 4.72 0.50
C GLU A 245 -17.22 4.47 1.37
N THR A 246 -17.15 4.90 2.63
CA THR A 246 -18.27 4.76 3.59
C THR A 246 -19.32 5.85 3.41
N GLU A 247 -18.94 7.02 2.93
CA GLU A 247 -19.83 8.16 2.69
C GLU A 247 -19.96 8.44 1.19
N ALA A 248 -21.20 8.66 0.76
CA ALA A 248 -21.48 9.05 -0.62
C ALA A 248 -20.73 10.34 -0.98
N ASP A 249 -19.79 10.22 -1.92
CA ASP A 249 -19.17 11.37 -2.55
C ASP A 249 -19.90 11.73 -3.85
N PRO A 250 -20.68 12.84 -3.88
CA PRO A 250 -21.32 13.29 -5.11
C PRO A 250 -20.35 13.55 -6.25
N MET A 251 -19.05 13.69 -5.93
CA MET A 251 -17.97 13.94 -6.89
C MET A 251 -17.32 12.65 -7.39
N ASN A 252 -17.47 11.55 -6.65
CA ASN A 252 -16.95 10.23 -7.03
C ASN A 252 -17.95 9.10 -6.66
N PRO A 253 -19.10 9.05 -7.33
CA PRO A 253 -20.15 8.06 -7.00
C PRO A 253 -19.73 6.60 -7.24
N ARG A 254 -18.59 6.34 -7.87
CA ARG A 254 -18.11 4.98 -8.10
C ARG A 254 -17.64 4.29 -6.84
N ASN A 255 -17.06 5.06 -5.92
CA ASN A 255 -16.54 4.53 -4.66
C ASN A 255 -17.57 4.57 -3.54
N ASP A 256 -18.78 5.09 -3.81
CA ASP A 256 -19.90 5.05 -2.88
C ASP A 256 -20.50 3.64 -2.80
N THR A 257 -19.73 2.74 -2.24
CA THR A 257 -20.12 1.34 -2.01
C THR A 257 -20.74 1.12 -0.65
N GLY A 258 -20.78 2.16 0.19
CA GLY A 258 -21.24 2.09 1.58
C GLY A 258 -20.24 1.47 2.54
N GLY A 259 -19.00 1.25 2.08
CA GLY A 259 -17.88 0.76 2.86
C GLY A 259 -16.85 0.02 2.02
N SER A 260 -15.68 -0.12 2.60
CA SER A 260 -14.53 -0.85 2.09
C SER A 260 -14.29 -2.07 3.00
N PHE A 261 -13.95 -3.22 2.43
CA PHE A 261 -13.82 -4.45 3.20
C PHE A 261 -12.48 -5.15 2.95
N LEU A 262 -11.99 -5.79 4.02
CA LEU A 262 -10.85 -6.70 3.90
C LEU A 262 -11.37 -8.11 3.65
N TYR A 263 -10.95 -8.71 2.55
CA TYR A 263 -11.31 -10.07 2.19
C TYR A 263 -10.18 -11.05 2.38
N ARG A 264 -10.54 -12.34 2.45
CA ARG A 264 -9.64 -13.47 2.46
C ARG A 264 -10.11 -14.52 1.45
N PHE A 265 -9.24 -14.86 0.50
CA PHE A 265 -9.47 -15.96 -0.42
C PHE A 265 -8.77 -17.23 0.10
N ILE A 266 -9.52 -18.31 0.20
CA ILE A 266 -9.03 -19.65 0.58
C ILE A 266 -8.97 -20.51 -0.67
N PRO A 267 -7.80 -20.69 -1.32
CA PRO A 267 -7.72 -21.46 -2.56
C PRO A 267 -8.00 -22.93 -2.33
N LYS A 268 -8.70 -23.55 -3.29
CA LYS A 268 -8.89 -25.03 -3.34
C LYS A 268 -7.56 -25.74 -3.50
N ASN A 269 -6.71 -25.22 -4.39
CA ASN A 269 -5.35 -25.73 -4.60
C ASN A 269 -4.35 -24.81 -3.90
N LYS A 270 -3.62 -25.36 -2.93
CA LYS A 270 -2.59 -24.63 -2.15
C LYS A 270 -1.17 -24.91 -2.62
N GLU A 271 -1.01 -25.54 -3.79
CA GLU A 271 0.31 -25.70 -4.39
C GLU A 271 0.91 -24.34 -4.73
N ARG A 272 2.19 -24.17 -4.41
CA ARG A 272 2.92 -22.93 -4.67
C ARG A 272 3.44 -22.92 -6.11
N ARG A 273 2.54 -22.73 -7.06
CA ARG A 273 2.84 -22.67 -8.48
C ARG A 273 1.89 -21.71 -9.20
N ALA A 274 2.34 -21.19 -10.31
CA ALA A 274 1.54 -20.41 -11.22
C ALA A 274 0.27 -21.18 -11.67
N GLY A 275 -0.86 -20.49 -11.71
CA GLY A 275 -2.16 -21.04 -12.08
C GLY A 275 -2.90 -21.82 -10.98
N ALA A 276 -2.30 -22.06 -9.81
CA ALA A 276 -2.98 -22.78 -8.73
C ALA A 276 -4.20 -22.00 -8.19
N LEU A 277 -4.10 -20.69 -8.12
CA LEU A 277 -5.18 -19.82 -7.63
C LEU A 277 -6.38 -19.76 -8.57
N GLN A 278 -6.16 -19.98 -9.88
CA GLN A 278 -7.24 -20.02 -10.88
C GLN A 278 -8.11 -21.28 -10.80
N GLU A 279 -7.72 -22.28 -9.98
CA GLU A 279 -8.55 -23.46 -9.74
C GLU A 279 -9.72 -23.18 -8.77
N GLY A 280 -9.87 -21.92 -8.34
CA GLY A 280 -10.96 -21.42 -7.52
C GLY A 280 -10.74 -21.56 -6.02
N GLY A 281 -11.70 -21.10 -5.25
CA GLY A 281 -11.60 -21.03 -3.80
C GLY A 281 -12.90 -20.59 -3.14
N THR A 282 -12.77 -20.12 -1.89
CA THR A 282 -13.85 -19.51 -1.09
C THR A 282 -13.41 -18.11 -0.69
N LEU A 283 -14.27 -17.12 -0.90
CA LEU A 283 -14.06 -15.75 -0.47
C LEU A 283 -14.75 -15.51 0.86
N GLN A 284 -14.09 -14.77 1.75
CA GLN A 284 -14.60 -14.41 3.07
C GLN A 284 -14.29 -12.96 3.38
N ALA A 285 -15.18 -12.27 4.10
CA ALA A 285 -14.97 -10.92 4.61
C ALA A 285 -14.59 -10.94 6.10
N LEU A 286 -13.79 -9.97 6.54
CA LEU A 286 -13.37 -9.80 7.92
C LEU A 286 -14.53 -9.26 8.76
N LYS A 287 -14.75 -9.83 9.96
CA LYS A 287 -15.75 -9.37 10.92
C LYS A 287 -15.14 -9.29 12.32
N ALA A 288 -15.37 -8.18 13.04
CA ALA A 288 -15.00 -8.06 14.45
C ALA A 288 -15.96 -8.90 15.33
N GLU A 289 -15.43 -9.59 16.36
CA GLU A 289 -16.26 -10.42 17.24
C GLU A 289 -16.96 -9.63 18.35
N GLU A 290 -16.36 -8.55 18.82
CA GLU A 290 -16.79 -7.84 20.05
C GLU A 290 -17.08 -6.35 19.82
N MET A 291 -17.53 -5.96 18.65
CA MET A 291 -17.96 -4.58 18.40
C MET A 291 -19.50 -4.49 18.37
N PRO A 292 -20.12 -3.93 19.42
CA PRO A 292 -21.58 -4.11 19.58
C PRO A 292 -22.46 -3.17 18.74
N GLU A 293 -21.99 -2.06 18.19
CA GLU A 293 -22.89 -1.03 17.65
C GLU A 293 -22.50 -0.40 16.30
N ALA A 294 -21.26 -0.57 15.84
CA ALA A 294 -20.90 -0.10 14.52
C ALA A 294 -19.69 -0.93 14.03
N ASN A 295 -19.84 -1.82 13.11
CA ASN A 295 -18.75 -2.56 12.48
C ASN A 295 -17.85 -1.62 11.66
N ASP A 296 -17.24 -0.63 12.32
CA ASP A 296 -16.57 0.51 11.75
C ASP A 296 -15.16 0.65 12.34
N ALA A 297 -14.16 0.59 11.51
CA ALA A 297 -12.76 0.62 11.89
C ALA A 297 -12.31 2.01 12.41
N ASP A 298 -13.01 3.08 12.03
CA ASP A 298 -12.72 4.44 12.50
C ASP A 298 -12.89 4.63 14.01
N LEU A 299 -13.61 3.69 14.65
CA LEU A 299 -13.78 3.71 16.10
C LEU A 299 -12.59 3.11 16.88
N PHE A 300 -11.55 2.66 16.20
CA PHE A 300 -10.39 2.06 16.85
C PHE A 300 -9.41 3.13 17.33
N ASN A 301 -8.67 2.80 18.38
CA ASN A 301 -7.57 3.65 18.86
C ASN A 301 -6.21 3.01 18.56
N PRO A 302 -5.17 3.80 18.27
CA PRO A 302 -3.83 3.27 18.03
C PRO A 302 -3.34 2.35 19.17
N GLY A 303 -2.84 1.17 18.78
CA GLY A 303 -2.41 0.11 19.71
C GLY A 303 -3.54 -0.77 20.24
N GLN A 304 -4.80 -0.49 19.90
CA GLN A 304 -5.92 -1.36 20.26
C GLN A 304 -5.93 -2.62 19.41
N ARG A 305 -6.32 -3.74 20.02
CA ARG A 305 -6.37 -5.06 19.40
C ARG A 305 -7.72 -5.69 19.56
N PHE A 306 -8.18 -6.36 18.50
CA PHE A 306 -9.48 -7.01 18.43
C PHE A 306 -9.32 -8.45 17.95
N ILE A 307 -10.13 -9.33 18.50
CA ILE A 307 -10.31 -10.66 17.93
C ILE A 307 -11.30 -10.54 16.77
N VAL A 308 -10.93 -11.12 15.64
CA VAL A 308 -11.74 -11.09 14.43
C VAL A 308 -12.04 -12.51 13.96
N ARG A 309 -13.06 -12.63 13.14
CA ARG A 309 -13.43 -13.85 12.44
C ARG A 309 -13.72 -13.56 10.97
N TRP A 310 -13.94 -14.59 10.20
CA TRP A 310 -14.21 -14.48 8.78
C TRP A 310 -15.59 -15.06 8.46
N VAL A 311 -16.31 -14.41 7.56
CA VAL A 311 -17.63 -14.85 7.08
C VAL A 311 -17.57 -15.07 5.58
N ASP A 312 -18.11 -16.20 5.09
CA ASP A 312 -18.17 -16.46 3.65
C ASP A 312 -18.99 -15.38 2.96
N VAL A 313 -18.56 -14.94 1.78
CA VAL A 313 -19.27 -13.97 0.93
C VAL A 313 -19.38 -14.46 -0.49
N ASP A 314 -20.41 -14.00 -1.21
CA ASP A 314 -20.62 -14.29 -2.61
C ASP A 314 -19.57 -13.53 -3.46
N PRO A 315 -18.72 -14.20 -4.26
CA PRO A 315 -17.73 -13.52 -5.08
C PRO A 315 -18.34 -12.69 -6.24
N GLU A 316 -19.62 -12.86 -6.57
CA GLU A 316 -20.28 -12.06 -7.60
C GLU A 316 -20.90 -10.75 -7.07
N GLY A 317 -20.95 -10.58 -5.75
CA GLY A 317 -21.44 -9.36 -5.07
C GLY A 317 -20.88 -9.31 -3.64
N PRO A 318 -19.54 -9.29 -3.49
CA PRO A 318 -18.94 -9.49 -2.17
C PRO A 318 -19.16 -8.29 -1.24
N THR A 319 -19.24 -7.07 -1.77
CA THR A 319 -19.44 -5.85 -0.99
C THR A 319 -20.82 -5.83 -0.34
N GLU A 320 -21.88 -6.07 -1.11
CA GLU A 320 -23.25 -6.11 -0.60
C GLU A 320 -23.46 -7.26 0.38
N ASP A 321 -22.84 -8.42 0.11
CA ASP A 321 -22.93 -9.59 0.99
C ASP A 321 -22.13 -9.39 2.29
N ALA A 322 -20.97 -8.72 2.23
CA ALA A 322 -20.19 -8.32 3.40
C ALA A 322 -20.98 -7.36 4.30
N MET A 323 -21.63 -6.33 3.71
CA MET A 323 -22.52 -5.42 4.43
C MET A 323 -23.68 -6.16 5.09
N ALA A 324 -24.36 -7.03 4.35
CA ALA A 324 -25.49 -7.81 4.87
C ALA A 324 -25.10 -8.73 6.03
N LYS A 325 -23.84 -9.15 6.09
CA LYS A 325 -23.26 -10.00 7.15
C LYS A 325 -22.57 -9.20 8.26
N GLU A 326 -22.69 -7.87 8.22
CA GLU A 326 -22.09 -6.96 9.20
C GLU A 326 -20.57 -7.19 9.32
N ALA A 327 -19.88 -7.28 8.19
CA ALA A 327 -18.43 -7.29 8.14
C ALA A 327 -17.86 -5.96 8.65
N LEU A 328 -16.58 -5.95 9.06
CA LEU A 328 -15.91 -4.75 9.54
C LEU A 328 -15.68 -3.79 8.35
N LYS A 329 -16.19 -2.58 8.49
CA LYS A 329 -16.03 -1.51 7.51
C LYS A 329 -14.74 -0.74 7.72
N PHE A 330 -14.17 -0.33 6.63
CA PHE A 330 -13.07 0.61 6.50
C PHE A 330 -13.45 1.71 5.50
N ASP A 331 -12.59 2.70 5.32
CA ASP A 331 -12.81 3.82 4.41
C ASP A 331 -11.65 3.96 3.42
N ARG A 332 -11.77 3.33 2.24
CA ARG A 332 -10.75 3.20 1.22
C ARG A 332 -9.55 2.36 1.67
N LEU A 333 -9.72 1.04 1.72
CA LEU A 333 -8.59 0.13 1.89
C LEU A 333 -7.74 0.10 0.62
N GLU A 334 -6.49 0.43 0.78
CA GLU A 334 -5.51 0.54 -0.30
C GLU A 334 -4.44 -0.56 -0.16
N GLY A 335 -3.16 -0.18 -0.19
CA GLY A 335 -2.05 -1.11 -0.22
C GLY A 335 -2.05 -2.16 0.88
N ALA A 336 -1.61 -3.38 0.55
CA ALA A 336 -1.45 -4.49 1.47
C ALA A 336 -0.16 -5.26 1.23
N HIS A 337 0.48 -5.72 2.32
CA HIS A 337 1.71 -6.52 2.24
C HIS A 337 1.79 -7.53 3.37
N PHE A 338 2.05 -8.81 3.04
CA PHE A 338 2.21 -9.85 4.04
C PHE A 338 3.69 -10.06 4.38
N ALA A 339 4.07 -9.76 5.61
CA ALA A 339 5.43 -9.97 6.09
C ALA A 339 5.47 -10.23 7.61
N GLY A 340 6.49 -10.96 8.07
CA GLY A 340 6.68 -11.22 9.49
C GLY A 340 5.51 -11.97 10.17
N GLY A 341 4.74 -12.75 9.41
CA GLY A 341 3.58 -13.47 9.92
C GLY A 341 2.32 -12.62 10.11
N ALA A 342 2.27 -11.44 9.54
CA ALA A 342 1.13 -10.53 9.59
C ALA A 342 0.86 -9.90 8.22
N LEU A 343 -0.40 -9.57 7.97
CA LEU A 343 -0.80 -8.68 6.89
C LEU A 343 -0.76 -7.25 7.41
N TRP A 344 -0.06 -6.39 6.70
CA TRP A 344 -0.06 -4.94 6.88
C TRP A 344 -0.88 -4.32 5.77
N PHE A 345 -1.75 -3.35 6.09
CA PHE A 345 -2.56 -2.68 5.08
C PHE A 345 -2.92 -1.26 5.49
N CYS A 346 -3.23 -0.44 4.50
CA CYS A 346 -3.62 0.95 4.63
C CYS A 346 -5.13 1.11 4.56
N ASP A 347 -5.67 1.99 5.37
CA ASP A 347 -7.01 2.56 5.31
C ASP A 347 -6.85 4.05 5.06
N THR A 348 -6.95 4.46 3.80
CA THR A 348 -6.48 5.77 3.31
C THR A 348 -7.25 6.94 3.86
N ASN A 349 -8.55 6.78 4.05
CA ASN A 349 -9.40 7.81 4.61
C ASN A 349 -9.79 7.51 6.08
N GLY A 350 -9.27 6.43 6.67
CA GLY A 350 -9.60 6.05 8.04
C GLY A 350 -9.16 7.06 9.09
N GLY A 351 -9.80 6.96 10.26
CA GLY A 351 -9.53 7.78 11.43
C GLY A 351 -10.35 9.07 11.51
N GLU A 352 -10.45 9.64 12.73
CA GLU A 352 -11.29 10.81 13.02
C GLU A 352 -10.98 12.02 12.10
N GLN A 353 -9.73 12.16 11.67
CA GLN A 353 -9.29 13.28 10.80
C GLN A 353 -9.20 12.91 9.32
N ARG A 354 -9.56 11.67 8.96
CA ARG A 354 -9.48 11.16 7.58
C ARG A 354 -8.08 11.34 6.95
N LEU A 355 -7.04 11.18 7.77
CA LEU A 355 -5.64 11.24 7.33
C LEU A 355 -5.03 9.86 7.11
N GLY A 356 -5.82 8.83 7.38
CA GLY A 356 -5.50 7.45 7.14
C GLY A 356 -4.95 6.70 8.35
N GLN A 357 -5.09 5.39 8.28
CA GLN A 357 -4.70 4.43 9.30
C GLN A 357 -3.83 3.33 8.70
N ILE A 358 -2.99 2.71 9.53
CA ILE A 358 -2.25 1.50 9.19
C ILE A 358 -2.67 0.40 10.14
N PHE A 359 -3.15 -0.68 9.57
CA PHE A 359 -3.56 -1.87 10.31
C PHE A 359 -2.57 -3.01 10.17
N ARG A 360 -2.60 -3.90 11.16
CA ARG A 360 -1.89 -5.17 11.17
C ARG A 360 -2.83 -6.30 11.56
N TYR A 361 -3.06 -7.26 10.66
CA TYR A 361 -3.78 -8.50 10.97
C TYR A 361 -2.81 -9.65 11.17
N ILE A 362 -2.95 -10.39 12.27
CA ILE A 362 -2.11 -11.52 12.67
C ILE A 362 -2.93 -12.80 12.56
N PRO A 363 -2.78 -13.59 11.47
CA PRO A 363 -3.60 -14.78 11.23
C PRO A 363 -3.48 -15.85 12.32
N ALA A 364 -2.29 -16.02 12.89
CA ALA A 364 -2.02 -17.05 13.91
C ALA A 364 -2.89 -16.89 15.17
N THR A 365 -3.37 -15.69 15.45
CA THR A 365 -4.19 -15.37 16.62
C THR A 365 -5.56 -14.77 16.24
N ASN A 366 -5.84 -14.63 14.94
CA ASN A 366 -7.01 -13.88 14.43
C ASN A 366 -7.16 -12.51 15.11
N THR A 367 -6.06 -11.78 15.23
CA THR A 367 -6.02 -10.48 15.89
C THR A 367 -5.80 -9.37 14.86
N LEU A 368 -6.67 -8.37 14.86
CA LEU A 368 -6.49 -7.10 14.14
C LEU A 368 -5.99 -6.05 15.14
N GLU A 369 -5.01 -5.25 14.72
CA GLU A 369 -4.44 -4.15 15.51
C GLU A 369 -4.41 -2.89 14.66
N LEU A 370 -4.92 -1.78 15.19
CA LEU A 370 -4.61 -0.46 14.64
C LEU A 370 -3.19 -0.10 15.08
N PHE A 371 -2.26 -0.14 14.13
CA PHE A 371 -0.84 0.10 14.38
C PHE A 371 -0.51 1.60 14.44
N TYR A 372 -1.08 2.39 13.53
CA TYR A 372 -0.85 3.83 13.43
C TYR A 372 -2.08 4.53 12.87
N GLU A 373 -2.32 5.77 13.32
CA GLU A 373 -3.33 6.67 12.78
C GLU A 373 -2.70 8.02 12.49
N GLY A 374 -3.03 8.59 11.33
CA GLY A 374 -2.66 9.94 10.95
C GLY A 374 -3.39 10.94 11.85
N GLU A 375 -2.67 11.63 12.71
CA GLU A 375 -3.22 12.69 13.55
C GLU A 375 -2.78 14.04 13.02
N ASP A 376 -3.71 14.99 12.96
CA ASP A 376 -3.32 16.38 12.88
C ASP A 376 -2.62 16.73 14.20
N SER A 377 -1.35 17.01 14.15
CA SER A 377 -0.59 17.48 15.30
C SER A 377 -1.06 18.90 15.70
N ALA A 378 -2.37 19.04 15.97
CA ALA A 378 -2.99 20.25 16.50
C ALA A 378 -2.43 20.54 17.88
N GLY A 379 -1.27 21.17 17.90
CA GLY A 379 -0.50 21.50 19.10
C GLY A 379 1.00 21.53 18.86
N VAL A 380 1.50 20.96 17.78
CA VAL A 380 2.83 21.28 17.26
C VAL A 380 2.64 22.46 16.32
N LEU A 381 2.69 23.67 16.90
CA LEU A 381 2.80 24.91 16.13
C LEU A 381 3.92 24.70 15.11
N GLU A 382 3.56 24.70 13.82
CA GLU A 382 4.49 24.96 12.75
C GLU A 382 5.34 26.15 13.19
N PRO A 383 6.68 26.04 13.35
CA PRO A 383 7.49 27.21 13.58
C PRO A 383 7.36 28.08 12.32
N GLU A 384 6.59 29.16 12.39
CA GLU A 384 6.55 30.14 11.33
C GLU A 384 8.00 30.49 10.95
N GLY A 385 8.42 30.08 9.77
CA GLY A 385 9.69 30.49 9.18
C GLY A 385 10.79 29.43 8.98
N ASP A 386 10.56 28.16 9.24
CA ASP A 386 11.57 27.08 9.06
C ASP A 386 11.47 26.34 7.69
N GLY A 387 10.71 26.81 6.74
CA GLY A 387 10.70 26.24 5.39
C GLY A 387 10.10 24.84 5.28
N GLY A 388 9.03 24.56 6.00
CA GLY A 388 8.19 23.38 5.74
C GLY A 388 8.80 22.05 6.19
N ARG A 389 9.35 21.98 7.38
CA ARG A 389 9.72 20.69 8.00
C ARG A 389 8.51 20.06 8.68
N ASP A 390 7.58 19.61 7.87
CA ASP A 390 6.51 18.73 8.33
C ASP A 390 7.08 17.32 8.55
N TYR A 391 7.42 17.04 9.80
CA TYR A 391 8.13 15.81 10.16
C TYR A 391 7.15 14.65 10.29
N ALA A 392 7.17 13.77 9.28
CA ALA A 392 6.65 12.41 9.34
C ALA A 392 5.18 12.25 9.78
N ARG A 393 4.35 13.25 9.51
CA ARG A 393 2.91 13.07 9.53
C ARG A 393 2.51 12.21 8.33
N LEU A 394 1.81 11.14 8.56
CA LEU A 394 1.23 10.34 7.48
C LEU A 394 -0.02 11.04 6.96
N GLU A 395 -0.14 11.15 5.65
CA GLU A 395 -1.31 11.71 4.99
C GLU A 395 -1.72 10.79 3.83
N ASN A 396 -2.93 10.26 3.91
CA ASN A 396 -3.50 9.35 2.92
C ASN A 396 -2.51 8.23 2.50
N PRO A 397 -2.25 7.27 3.39
CA PRO A 397 -1.40 6.13 3.07
C PRO A 397 -2.05 5.30 1.96
N ASP A 398 -1.28 5.06 0.93
CA ASP A 398 -1.69 4.25 -0.20
C ASP A 398 -0.92 2.93 -0.20
N ASN A 399 0.14 2.80 -0.96
CA ASN A 399 0.89 1.55 -1.05
C ASN A 399 1.82 1.30 0.15
N ILE A 400 2.02 0.04 0.51
CA ILE A 400 2.77 -0.38 1.69
C ILE A 400 3.72 -1.54 1.39
N THR A 401 4.90 -1.54 2.01
CA THR A 401 5.80 -2.69 2.03
C THR A 401 6.51 -2.82 3.38
N VAL A 402 7.08 -3.97 3.66
CA VAL A 402 7.90 -4.19 4.85
C VAL A 402 9.36 -4.38 4.44
N ALA A 403 10.21 -3.52 4.96
CA ALA A 403 11.62 -3.55 4.68
C ALA A 403 12.28 -4.84 5.23
N PRO A 404 13.39 -5.32 4.64
CA PRO A 404 14.07 -6.53 5.11
C PRO A 404 14.54 -6.50 6.58
N TRP A 405 14.55 -5.33 7.20
CA TRP A 405 14.91 -5.13 8.61
C TRP A 405 13.68 -4.90 9.51
N GLY A 406 12.45 -5.01 8.99
CA GLY A 406 11.21 -5.00 9.74
C GLY A 406 10.53 -3.63 9.88
N ASP A 407 11.06 -2.56 9.27
CA ASP A 407 10.33 -1.29 9.20
C ASP A 407 9.22 -1.39 8.16
N VAL A 408 8.08 -0.78 8.46
CA VAL A 408 6.99 -0.62 7.51
C VAL A 408 7.25 0.65 6.70
N ILE A 409 7.20 0.56 5.37
CA ILE A 409 7.39 1.68 4.46
C ILE A 409 6.07 1.91 3.72
N VAL A 410 5.56 3.12 3.82
CA VAL A 410 4.28 3.54 3.26
C VAL A 410 4.50 4.65 2.25
N ALA A 411 3.84 4.55 1.13
CA ALA A 411 3.76 5.58 0.11
C ALA A 411 2.48 6.41 0.32
N GLU A 412 2.59 7.72 0.14
CA GLU A 412 1.46 8.64 0.32
C GLU A 412 0.81 9.00 -1.03
N ASP A 413 -0.51 9.15 -0.99
CA ASP A 413 -1.34 9.74 -2.04
C ASP A 413 -2.16 10.93 -1.48
N GLY A 414 -1.47 11.87 -0.84
CA GLY A 414 -2.06 13.07 -0.27
C GLY A 414 -2.29 14.20 -1.28
N GLY A 415 -3.03 15.22 -0.84
CA GLY A 415 -3.33 16.42 -1.66
C GLY A 415 -2.17 17.42 -1.78
N GLY A 416 -1.01 17.12 -1.23
CA GLY A 416 0.16 18.00 -1.18
C GLY A 416 1.43 17.33 -1.67
N VAL A 417 2.47 17.39 -0.85
CA VAL A 417 3.75 16.72 -1.09
C VAL A 417 3.63 15.26 -0.71
N ASN A 418 3.90 14.35 -1.63
CA ASN A 418 3.83 12.92 -1.40
C ASN A 418 5.22 12.31 -1.15
N ARG A 419 5.29 11.42 -0.14
CA ARG A 419 6.54 10.93 0.45
C ARG A 419 6.51 9.41 0.61
N LEU A 420 7.68 8.84 0.88
CA LEU A 420 7.81 7.54 1.53
C LEU A 420 8.04 7.76 3.02
N ILE A 421 7.12 7.29 3.85
CA ILE A 421 7.19 7.32 5.31
C ILE A 421 7.58 5.94 5.82
N GLY A 422 8.62 5.88 6.64
CA GLY A 422 9.01 4.65 7.32
C GLY A 422 8.51 4.64 8.76
N PHE A 423 8.09 3.47 9.23
CA PHE A 423 7.69 3.24 10.61
C PHE A 423 8.59 2.17 11.23
N THR A 424 9.14 2.46 12.40
CA THR A 424 9.83 1.43 13.16
C THR A 424 8.84 0.38 13.67
N PRO A 425 9.28 -0.82 14.07
CA PRO A 425 8.38 -1.80 14.70
C PRO A 425 7.63 -1.29 15.94
N GLU A 426 8.15 -0.20 16.56
CA GLU A 426 7.52 0.47 17.70
C GLU A 426 6.53 1.58 17.29
N GLY A 427 6.31 1.79 15.99
CA GLY A 427 5.38 2.79 15.45
C GLY A 427 5.95 4.22 15.39
N ILE A 428 7.28 4.40 15.43
CA ILE A 428 7.89 5.72 15.30
C ILE A 428 8.10 6.03 13.82
N ALA A 429 7.44 7.08 13.34
CA ALA A 429 7.51 7.51 11.95
C ALA A 429 8.80 8.27 11.60
N TYR A 430 9.24 8.17 10.35
CA TYR A 430 10.33 8.96 9.78
C TYR A 430 10.16 9.12 8.27
N VAL A 431 10.61 10.24 7.71
CA VAL A 431 10.60 10.45 6.26
C VAL A 431 11.79 9.75 5.65
N LEU A 432 11.55 8.87 4.67
CA LEU A 432 12.59 8.15 3.94
C LEU A 432 12.92 8.83 2.60
N ALA A 433 11.92 9.33 1.88
CA ALA A 433 12.11 10.00 0.60
C ALA A 433 10.96 10.97 0.34
N GLN A 434 11.24 12.01 -0.46
CA GLN A 434 10.26 12.96 -0.95
C GLN A 434 10.58 13.31 -2.39
N HIS A 435 9.66 13.07 -3.32
CA HIS A 435 9.84 13.56 -4.66
C HIS A 435 9.39 15.04 -4.78
N VAL A 436 9.99 15.74 -5.72
CA VAL A 436 9.71 17.14 -6.01
C VAL A 436 9.44 17.36 -7.50
N ILE A 437 8.89 16.36 -8.16
CA ILE A 437 8.57 16.36 -9.58
C ILE A 437 7.24 17.10 -9.78
N PRO A 438 7.18 18.14 -10.61
CA PRO A 438 5.92 18.82 -10.90
C PRO A 438 4.90 17.89 -11.56
N TYR A 439 3.64 18.06 -11.23
CA TYR A 439 2.53 17.32 -11.85
C TYR A 439 2.31 17.81 -13.29
N PRO A 440 2.30 16.92 -14.30
CA PRO A 440 2.39 17.35 -15.71
C PRO A 440 1.05 17.60 -16.39
N PHE A 441 -0.08 17.26 -15.76
CA PHE A 441 -1.38 17.20 -16.43
C PHE A 441 -2.28 18.40 -16.19
N LEU A 442 -1.97 19.26 -15.21
CA LEU A 442 -2.73 20.47 -14.93
C LEU A 442 -1.81 21.68 -14.97
N GLU A 443 -2.35 22.84 -15.30
CA GLU A 443 -1.64 24.11 -15.21
C GLU A 443 -1.42 24.49 -13.76
N GLU A 444 -0.30 25.17 -13.45
CA GLU A 444 0.05 25.54 -12.05
C GLU A 444 -1.06 26.34 -11.34
N GLU A 445 -1.84 27.14 -12.10
CA GLU A 445 -2.95 27.93 -11.56
C GLU A 445 -4.17 27.07 -11.14
N GLU A 446 -4.23 25.83 -11.57
CA GLU A 446 -5.32 24.89 -11.29
C GLU A 446 -4.99 23.91 -10.15
N LEU A 447 -3.74 23.89 -9.71
CA LEU A 447 -3.24 22.98 -8.69
C LEU A 447 -3.24 23.64 -7.30
N PRO A 448 -3.48 22.89 -6.24
CA PRO A 448 -3.12 23.32 -4.90
C PRO A 448 -1.64 23.67 -4.81
N GLU A 449 -1.29 24.62 -3.94
CA GLU A 449 0.11 24.95 -3.68
C GLU A 449 0.86 23.68 -3.22
N ASN A 450 2.02 23.40 -3.84
CA ASN A 450 2.85 22.21 -3.59
C ASN A 450 2.20 20.85 -3.92
N PHE A 451 1.25 20.80 -4.85
CA PHE A 451 0.71 19.52 -5.29
C PHE A 451 1.74 18.70 -6.08
N HIS A 452 1.91 17.46 -5.69
CA HIS A 452 2.71 16.45 -6.38
C HIS A 452 1.88 15.19 -6.61
N SER A 453 2.24 14.39 -7.61
CA SER A 453 1.60 13.10 -7.83
C SER A 453 1.87 12.15 -6.67
N GLU A 454 1.06 11.12 -6.54
CA GLU A 454 1.27 10.06 -5.58
C GLU A 454 2.59 9.33 -5.79
N VAL A 455 3.05 8.72 -4.72
CA VAL A 455 4.13 7.74 -4.70
C VAL A 455 3.52 6.35 -4.61
N ALA A 456 3.91 5.43 -5.49
CA ALA A 456 3.31 4.11 -5.58
C ALA A 456 4.34 2.97 -5.65
N GLY A 457 3.91 1.74 -5.38
CA GLY A 457 4.64 0.50 -5.60
C GLY A 457 5.99 0.35 -4.88
N PRO A 458 6.17 0.76 -3.60
CA PRO A 458 7.43 0.57 -2.91
C PRO A 458 7.75 -0.91 -2.73
N THR A 459 8.94 -1.32 -3.19
CA THR A 459 9.38 -2.71 -3.09
C THR A 459 10.90 -2.81 -2.98
N PHE A 460 11.40 -3.80 -2.25
CA PHE A 460 12.84 -4.03 -2.14
C PHE A 460 13.31 -5.08 -3.14
N SER A 461 14.55 -4.88 -3.66
CA SER A 461 15.22 -5.95 -4.40
C SER A 461 15.31 -7.23 -3.57
N PRO A 462 15.37 -8.42 -4.20
CA PRO A 462 15.45 -9.69 -3.47
C PRO A 462 16.63 -9.80 -2.49
N ASP A 463 17.70 -9.04 -2.73
CA ASP A 463 18.87 -8.94 -1.84
C ASP A 463 18.72 -7.87 -0.73
N GLY A 464 17.63 -7.09 -0.75
CA GLY A 464 17.32 -6.04 0.21
C GLY A 464 18.20 -4.78 0.13
N HIS A 465 19.00 -4.61 -0.93
CA HIS A 465 19.96 -3.50 -1.04
C HIS A 465 19.46 -2.31 -1.87
N THR A 466 18.36 -2.48 -2.60
CA THR A 466 17.76 -1.44 -3.42
C THR A 466 16.26 -1.35 -3.11
N LEU A 467 15.79 -0.16 -2.83
CA LEU A 467 14.37 0.16 -2.76
C LEU A 467 13.95 0.72 -4.11
N PHE A 468 12.91 0.16 -4.71
CA PHE A 468 12.25 0.67 -5.90
C PHE A 468 10.90 1.25 -5.51
N PHE A 469 10.49 2.31 -6.19
CA PHE A 469 9.15 2.88 -6.10
C PHE A 469 8.85 3.74 -7.32
N ASN A 470 7.60 4.08 -7.53
CA ASN A 470 7.11 4.87 -8.64
C ASN A 470 6.65 6.25 -8.16
N VAL A 471 6.74 7.24 -9.02
CA VAL A 471 5.90 8.44 -9.03
C VAL A 471 4.94 8.25 -10.18
N GLN A 472 3.64 8.21 -9.90
CA GLN A 472 2.62 7.81 -10.86
C GLN A 472 2.60 8.71 -12.09
N ALA A 473 2.59 10.03 -11.89
CA ALA A 473 2.68 11.03 -12.95
C ALA A 473 3.81 12.04 -12.68
N PRO A 474 4.74 12.23 -13.62
CA PRO A 474 4.77 11.81 -15.03
C PRO A 474 5.28 10.40 -15.31
N GLY A 475 5.07 9.44 -14.47
CA GLY A 475 5.48 8.06 -14.66
C GLY A 475 7.00 7.85 -14.67
N VAL A 476 7.59 7.63 -13.49
CA VAL A 476 9.02 7.30 -13.35
C VAL A 476 9.23 6.31 -12.21
N THR A 477 10.10 5.32 -12.44
CA THR A 477 10.52 4.39 -11.39
C THR A 477 11.86 4.85 -10.83
N PHE A 478 11.96 4.98 -9.50
CA PHE A 478 13.22 5.23 -8.81
C PHE A 478 13.83 3.92 -8.30
N ALA A 479 15.13 3.79 -8.43
CA ALA A 479 15.93 2.80 -7.73
C ALA A 479 16.83 3.54 -6.73
N VAL A 480 16.58 3.36 -5.44
CA VAL A 480 17.25 4.03 -4.33
C VAL A 480 18.12 3.04 -3.58
N TRP A 481 19.37 3.42 -3.28
CA TRP A 481 20.27 2.62 -2.47
C TRP A 481 21.06 3.50 -1.51
N GLY A 482 21.53 2.89 -0.44
CA GLY A 482 22.26 3.65 0.57
C GLY A 482 22.49 2.85 1.84
N PRO A 483 22.73 3.54 2.96
CA PRO A 483 23.11 2.91 4.21
C PRO A 483 21.92 2.30 4.98
N PHE A 484 21.04 1.54 4.34
CA PHE A 484 19.91 0.87 4.98
C PHE A 484 20.31 0.04 6.22
N GLY A 485 21.48 -0.60 6.18
CA GLY A 485 21.99 -1.38 7.31
C GLY A 485 22.38 -0.58 8.56
N LYS A 486 22.50 0.75 8.49
CA LYS A 486 22.90 1.58 9.64
C LYS A 486 21.85 1.58 10.76
N LEU A 487 20.56 1.51 10.43
CA LEU A 487 19.49 1.41 11.43
C LEU A 487 19.60 0.11 12.24
N ASN A 488 19.87 -0.99 11.57
CA ASN A 488 20.06 -2.29 12.21
C ASN A 488 21.24 -2.29 13.20
N ALA A 489 22.34 -1.64 12.86
CA ALA A 489 23.50 -1.55 13.74
C ALA A 489 23.18 -0.71 14.99
N ARG A 490 22.50 0.42 14.84
CA ARG A 490 22.06 1.28 15.97
C ARG A 490 21.05 0.56 16.86
N ARG A 491 20.05 -0.12 16.30
CA ARG A 491 19.07 -0.89 17.06
C ARG A 491 19.70 -2.04 17.83
N ARG A 492 20.61 -2.82 17.22
CA ARG A 492 21.35 -3.88 17.91
C ARG A 492 22.17 -3.32 19.07
N GLN A 493 22.76 -2.14 18.92
CA GLN A 493 23.51 -1.48 19.98
C GLN A 493 22.61 -0.98 21.11
N GLN A 494 21.44 -0.42 20.81
CA GLN A 494 20.44 -0.02 21.80
C GLN A 494 19.84 -1.23 22.55
N MET A 495 19.54 -2.31 21.85
CA MET A 495 19.09 -3.57 22.46
C MET A 495 20.18 -4.22 23.32
N SER A 496 21.46 -4.09 22.96
CA SER A 496 22.57 -4.59 23.78
C SER A 496 22.82 -3.76 25.04
N VAL A 497 22.52 -2.47 25.01
CA VAL A 497 22.60 -1.57 26.19
C VAL A 497 21.40 -1.79 27.12
N ALA A 498 20.25 -2.19 26.58
CA ALA A 498 19.04 -2.52 27.35
C ALA A 498 19.01 -3.99 27.82
N ALA A 499 20.05 -4.78 27.54
CA ALA A 499 20.12 -6.17 28.01
C ALA A 499 20.18 -6.23 29.54
N PRO A 500 19.40 -7.09 30.21
CA PRO A 500 19.48 -7.27 31.65
C PRO A 500 20.89 -7.72 32.05
N PRO A 501 21.32 -7.41 33.28
CA PRO A 501 22.66 -7.78 33.76
C PRO A 501 22.89 -9.29 33.62
N PRO A 502 24.14 -9.72 33.36
CA PRO A 502 24.47 -11.12 33.16
C PRO A 502 24.09 -11.95 34.40
N GLY A 503 23.14 -12.86 34.24
CA GLY A 503 22.57 -13.71 35.31
C GLY A 503 21.07 -13.95 35.17
N LEU A 504 20.36 -13.16 34.39
CA LEU A 504 18.91 -13.28 34.17
C LEU A 504 18.53 -13.55 32.68
N ALA A 505 19.38 -14.24 31.95
CA ALA A 505 18.97 -14.73 30.63
C ALA A 505 17.88 -15.81 30.84
N PRO A 506 16.66 -15.64 30.32
CA PRO A 506 15.68 -16.70 30.38
C PRO A 506 16.26 -17.93 29.66
N ARG A 507 16.27 -19.08 30.34
CA ARG A 507 16.51 -20.35 29.67
C ARG A 507 15.43 -20.48 28.60
N VAL A 508 15.84 -20.39 27.35
CA VAL A 508 14.92 -20.63 26.22
C VAL A 508 14.43 -22.06 26.37
N SER A 509 13.16 -22.23 26.74
CA SER A 509 12.57 -23.56 26.90
C SER A 509 12.59 -24.28 25.54
N GLY A 510 12.69 -25.61 25.57
CA GLY A 510 12.60 -26.42 24.36
C GLY A 510 11.33 -26.12 23.55
N GLU A 511 10.25 -25.80 24.26
CA GLU A 511 8.94 -25.42 23.71
C GLU A 511 8.99 -24.14 22.86
N LEU A 512 9.76 -23.13 23.24
CA LEU A 512 9.95 -21.89 22.45
C LEU A 512 10.74 -22.16 21.15
N ARG A 513 11.69 -23.08 21.16
CA ARG A 513 12.41 -23.48 19.95
C ARG A 513 11.52 -24.27 19.01
N GLU A 514 10.75 -25.20 19.53
CA GLU A 514 9.84 -26.04 18.75
C GLU A 514 8.70 -25.19 18.14
N ALA A 515 8.22 -24.18 18.88
CA ALA A 515 7.28 -23.21 18.37
C ALA A 515 7.90 -22.29 17.30
N ALA A 516 9.13 -21.83 17.49
CA ALA A 516 9.85 -21.03 16.49
C ALA A 516 10.02 -21.79 15.16
N ASP A 517 10.44 -23.05 15.24
CA ASP A 517 10.56 -23.93 14.06
C ASP A 517 9.20 -24.21 13.41
N ARG A 518 8.15 -24.38 14.22
CA ARG A 518 6.78 -24.64 13.75
C ARG A 518 6.17 -23.44 13.00
N PHE A 519 6.49 -22.22 13.43
CA PHE A 519 5.95 -20.99 12.84
C PHE A 519 6.91 -20.32 11.85
N GLY A 520 8.08 -20.88 11.59
CA GLY A 520 9.09 -20.31 10.72
C GLY A 520 9.65 -18.96 11.21
N MET A 521 9.58 -18.72 12.52
CA MET A 521 10.02 -17.51 13.20
C MET A 521 11.34 -17.75 13.93
N SER A 522 12.11 -16.69 14.16
CA SER A 522 13.26 -16.78 15.05
C SER A 522 12.79 -16.88 16.52
N VAL A 523 13.57 -17.56 17.37
CA VAL A 523 13.29 -17.64 18.81
C VAL A 523 13.18 -16.27 19.47
N LEU A 524 13.85 -15.24 18.92
CA LEU A 524 13.79 -13.87 19.38
C LEU A 524 12.48 -13.17 19.01
N GLU A 525 11.94 -13.44 17.85
CA GLU A 525 10.63 -12.95 17.40
C GLU A 525 9.51 -13.56 18.24
N LEU A 526 9.58 -14.86 18.50
CA LEU A 526 8.62 -15.55 19.35
C LEU A 526 8.69 -15.06 20.80
N ALA A 527 9.89 -14.82 21.33
CA ALA A 527 10.08 -14.28 22.68
C ALA A 527 9.66 -12.80 22.79
N ALA A 528 9.68 -12.05 21.69
CA ALA A 528 9.12 -10.70 21.63
C ALA A 528 7.58 -10.73 21.70
N LEU A 529 6.94 -11.65 21.00
CA LEU A 529 5.49 -11.85 21.06
C LEU A 529 5.02 -12.28 22.46
N ASP A 530 5.76 -13.15 23.12
CA ASP A 530 5.47 -13.57 24.52
C ASP A 530 5.58 -12.40 25.51
N ARG A 531 6.56 -11.50 25.32
CA ARG A 531 6.71 -10.28 26.13
C ARG A 531 5.58 -9.25 25.89
N LEU A 532 4.96 -9.29 24.71
CA LEU A 532 3.83 -8.45 24.35
C LEU A 532 2.49 -9.03 24.83
N GLY A 533 2.52 -10.15 25.59
CA GLY A 533 1.33 -10.79 26.13
C GLY A 533 0.53 -11.60 25.11
N VAL A 534 1.10 -11.84 23.92
CA VAL A 534 0.51 -12.77 22.95
C VAL A 534 0.78 -14.19 23.43
N PRO A 535 -0.24 -15.00 23.77
CA PRO A 535 -0.02 -16.36 24.26
C PRO A 535 0.49 -17.26 23.13
N VAL A 536 1.81 -17.38 23.03
CA VAL A 536 2.48 -18.19 21.99
C VAL A 536 2.58 -19.69 22.38
N LEU A 537 2.27 -20.00 23.64
CA LEU A 537 2.41 -21.33 24.25
C LEU A 537 1.17 -21.73 25.05
N ARG A 538 -0.02 -21.79 24.41
CA ARG A 538 -1.17 -22.50 24.98
C ARG A 538 -1.87 -23.34 23.95
#